data_8fab201fff2bc63e76528308d7858bd3
#
_entry.id   8fab201fff2bc63e76528308d7858bd3
#
_cell.length_a   1.000
_cell.length_b   1.000
_cell.length_c   1.000
_cell.angle_alpha   90.00
_cell.angle_beta   90.00
_cell.angle_gamma   90.00
#
_symmetry.space_group_name_H-M   'P 1'
#
loop_
_entity.id
_entity.type
_entity.pdbx_description
1 polymer ?
#
loop_
_entity_poly.entity_id
_entity_poly.type
_entity_poly.pdbx_seq_one_letter_code
_entity_poly.pdbx_strand_id
1 'polypeptide(L)'
;MTNTRAIAYIRVSTDKQADKGHSLQAQQEKVNAYASLYDLDIIDYVIETGSAKNLNRDGLQGALAQIKAGQADALIVVKLDRLTRSVADLGYLVESYFSKAGLLSVSEQIDTRSAS
;
A
#
# COMPACT_ATOMS: atom_id res chain seq x y z
N MET A 1 -18.32 -4.64 15.56
CA MET A 1 -17.38 -3.64 15.00
C MET A 1 -17.00 -4.02 13.59
N THR A 2 -16.98 -3.05 12.71
CA THR A 2 -16.52 -3.28 11.35
C THR A 2 -15.01 -3.18 11.31
N ASN A 3 -14.37 -4.13 10.62
CA ASN A 3 -12.93 -4.07 10.40
C ASN A 3 -12.59 -2.92 9.45
N THR A 4 -11.37 -2.41 9.57
CA THR A 4 -10.86 -1.44 8.62
C THR A 4 -10.75 -2.08 7.23
N ARG A 5 -11.33 -1.43 6.24
CA ARG A 5 -11.29 -1.90 4.85
C ARG A 5 -9.99 -1.40 4.24
N ALA A 6 -9.17 -2.33 3.79
CA ALA A 6 -7.85 -2.01 3.26
C ALA A 6 -7.69 -2.50 1.83
N ILE A 7 -6.95 -1.75 1.03
CA ILE A 7 -6.51 -2.18 -0.29
C ILE A 7 -5.03 -2.54 -0.16
N ALA A 8 -4.66 -3.75 -0.58
CA ALA A 8 -3.27 -4.17 -0.62
C ALA A 8 -2.67 -3.75 -1.95
N TYR A 9 -1.65 -2.91 -1.90
CA TYR A 9 -0.95 -2.49 -3.10
C TYR A 9 0.39 -3.22 -3.17
N ILE A 10 0.56 -4.01 -4.20
CA ILE A 10 1.74 -4.85 -4.41
C ILE A 10 2.38 -4.44 -5.72
N ARG A 11 3.64 -4.05 -5.67
CA ARG A 11 4.39 -3.70 -6.87
C ARG A 11 5.54 -4.67 -7.05
N VAL A 12 5.66 -5.23 -8.23
CA VAL A 12 6.77 -6.10 -8.59
C VAL A 12 7.51 -5.50 -9.79
N SER A 13 8.83 -5.67 -9.79
CA SER A 13 9.65 -5.22 -10.91
C SER A 13 9.62 -6.24 -12.03
N THR A 14 9.87 -5.79 -13.27
CA THR A 14 10.11 -6.70 -14.38
C THR A 14 11.48 -7.37 -14.27
N ASP A 15 12.38 -6.81 -13.45
CA ASP A 15 13.71 -7.38 -13.20
C ASP A 15 13.63 -8.32 -12.01
N LYS A 16 13.77 -9.62 -12.27
CA LYS A 16 13.65 -10.64 -11.23
C LYS A 16 14.71 -10.48 -10.13
N GLN A 17 15.89 -9.98 -10.48
CA GLN A 17 16.93 -9.77 -9.47
C GLN A 17 16.62 -8.62 -8.55
N ALA A 18 15.98 -7.56 -9.08
CA ALA A 18 15.60 -6.41 -8.28
C ALA A 18 14.52 -6.75 -7.26
N ASP A 19 13.74 -7.79 -7.53
CA ASP A 19 12.65 -8.21 -6.64
C ASP A 19 13.03 -9.38 -5.73
N LYS A 20 14.31 -9.67 -5.62
CA LYS A 20 14.76 -10.78 -4.77
C LYS A 20 14.24 -10.59 -3.35
N GLY A 21 13.48 -11.58 -2.85
CA GLY A 21 12.84 -11.50 -1.55
C GLY A 21 11.53 -10.72 -1.53
N HIS A 22 11.11 -10.18 -2.67
CA HIS A 22 9.88 -9.39 -2.78
C HIS A 22 9.00 -9.87 -3.93
N SER A 23 8.93 -11.19 -4.13
CA SER A 23 8.04 -11.76 -5.12
C SER A 23 6.59 -11.44 -4.79
N LEU A 24 5.71 -11.58 -5.76
CA LEU A 24 4.28 -11.37 -5.55
C LEU A 24 3.76 -12.19 -4.38
N GLN A 25 4.10 -13.49 -4.36
CA GLN A 25 3.63 -14.37 -3.29
C GLN A 25 4.17 -13.96 -1.93
N ALA A 26 5.44 -13.60 -1.84
CA ALA A 26 6.05 -13.18 -0.58
C ALA A 26 5.37 -11.91 -0.05
N GLN A 27 5.08 -10.96 -0.92
CA GLN A 27 4.39 -9.72 -0.52
C GLN A 27 2.97 -10.02 -0.07
N GLN A 28 2.24 -10.88 -0.78
CA GLN A 28 0.89 -11.25 -0.40
C GLN A 28 0.85 -11.93 0.97
N GLU A 29 1.79 -12.82 1.25
CA GLU A 29 1.88 -13.50 2.53
C GLU A 29 2.10 -12.52 3.68
N LYS A 30 3.01 -11.56 3.48
CA LYS A 30 3.29 -10.55 4.51
C LYS A 30 2.09 -9.65 4.77
N VAL A 31 1.42 -9.22 3.70
CA VAL A 31 0.23 -8.38 3.83
C VAL A 31 -0.89 -9.14 4.54
N ASN A 32 -1.11 -10.39 4.16
CA ASN A 32 -2.17 -11.20 4.78
C ASN A 32 -1.89 -11.45 6.25
N ALA A 33 -0.65 -11.73 6.62
CA ALA A 33 -0.27 -11.92 8.02
C ALA A 33 -0.50 -10.64 8.83
N TYR A 34 -0.11 -9.50 8.28
CA TYR A 34 -0.31 -8.21 8.92
C TYR A 34 -1.80 -7.91 9.09
N ALA A 35 -2.58 -8.15 8.04
CA ALA A 35 -4.02 -7.90 8.07
C ALA A 35 -4.72 -8.77 9.13
N SER A 36 -4.31 -10.03 9.23
CA SER A 36 -4.85 -10.94 10.25
C SER A 36 -4.52 -10.46 11.65
N LEU A 37 -3.28 -10.02 11.85
CA LEU A 37 -2.82 -9.57 13.17
C LEU A 37 -3.55 -8.31 13.64
N TYR A 38 -3.87 -7.41 12.74
CA TYR A 38 -4.47 -6.11 13.07
C TYR A 38 -5.95 -6.00 12.67
N ASP A 39 -6.60 -7.12 12.35
CA ASP A 39 -8.04 -7.18 12.03
C ASP A 39 -8.40 -6.26 10.87
N LEU A 40 -7.59 -6.29 9.83
CA LEU A 40 -7.86 -5.55 8.60
C LEU A 40 -8.61 -6.44 7.61
N ASP A 41 -9.55 -5.85 6.90
CA ASP A 41 -10.30 -6.53 5.85
C ASP A 41 -9.74 -6.11 4.50
N ILE A 42 -9.00 -7.01 3.85
CA ILE A 42 -8.42 -6.72 2.52
C ILE A 42 -9.54 -6.87 1.49
N ILE A 43 -10.03 -5.75 0.99
CA ILE A 43 -11.13 -5.76 0.04
C ILE A 43 -10.67 -5.85 -1.41
N ASP A 44 -9.40 -5.54 -1.67
CA ASP A 44 -8.87 -5.58 -3.03
C ASP A 44 -7.35 -5.73 -2.99
N TYR A 45 -6.82 -6.44 -3.98
CA TYR A 45 -5.38 -6.57 -4.19
C TYR A 45 -5.06 -5.89 -5.52
N VAL A 46 -4.31 -4.81 -5.45
CA VAL A 46 -3.83 -4.11 -6.65
C VAL A 46 -2.40 -4.57 -6.90
N ILE A 47 -2.20 -5.28 -8.00
CA ILE A 47 -0.89 -5.82 -8.36
C ILE A 47 -0.39 -5.07 -9.58
N GLU A 48 0.77 -4.45 -9.43
CA GLU A 48 1.33 -3.60 -10.47
C GLU A 48 2.74 -4.02 -10.80
N THR A 49 3.09 -4.00 -12.08
CA THR A 49 4.43 -4.30 -12.55
C THR A 49 5.06 -2.99 -13.00
N GLY A 50 6.28 -2.74 -12.56
CA GLY A 50 7.00 -1.55 -13.00
C GLY A 50 7.84 -0.91 -11.92
N SER A 51 8.24 0.31 -12.19
CA SER A 51 9.17 1.07 -11.38
C SER A 51 8.43 2.02 -10.43
N ALA A 52 9.06 2.36 -9.30
CA ALA A 52 8.54 3.34 -8.35
C ALA A 52 8.95 4.78 -8.69
N LYS A 53 9.34 5.04 -9.94
CA LYS A 53 9.89 6.33 -10.34
C LYS A 53 8.89 7.48 -10.23
N ASN A 54 7.60 7.20 -10.44
CA ASN A 54 6.58 8.24 -10.36
C ASN A 54 5.27 7.63 -9.88
N LEU A 55 4.29 8.48 -9.61
CA LEU A 55 2.97 8.06 -9.15
C LEU A 55 2.00 7.80 -10.29
N ASN A 56 2.43 7.95 -11.52
CA ASN A 56 1.58 7.85 -12.69
C ASN A 56 1.43 6.40 -13.14
N ARG A 57 0.94 5.56 -12.23
CA ARG A 57 0.72 4.12 -12.43
C ARG A 57 -0.75 3.84 -12.29
N ASP A 58 -1.32 3.13 -13.26
CA ASP A 58 -2.77 2.90 -13.33
C ASP A 58 -3.32 2.20 -12.09
N GLY A 59 -2.62 1.16 -11.62
CA GLY A 59 -3.05 0.44 -10.41
C GLY A 59 -3.07 1.32 -9.20
N LEU A 60 -2.00 2.09 -8.99
CA LEU A 60 -1.91 3.01 -7.86
C LEU A 60 -3.00 4.08 -7.94
N GLN A 61 -3.21 4.68 -9.11
CA GLN A 61 -4.22 5.72 -9.25
C GLN A 61 -5.63 5.17 -9.00
N GLY A 62 -5.90 3.94 -9.42
CA GLY A 62 -7.17 3.30 -9.12
C GLY A 62 -7.39 3.06 -7.64
N ALA A 63 -6.34 2.61 -6.94
CA ALA A 63 -6.41 2.40 -5.48
C ALA A 63 -6.64 3.73 -4.76
N LEU A 64 -5.92 4.78 -5.15
CA LEU A 64 -6.07 6.09 -4.55
C LEU A 64 -7.47 6.67 -4.78
N ALA A 65 -8.05 6.42 -5.95
CA ALA A 65 -9.41 6.86 -6.25
C ALA A 65 -10.42 6.19 -5.33
N GLN A 66 -10.26 4.89 -5.05
CA GLN A 66 -11.14 4.18 -4.11
C GLN A 66 -11.02 4.75 -2.70
N ILE A 67 -9.81 5.07 -2.27
CA ILE A 67 -9.59 5.66 -0.95
C ILE A 67 -10.24 7.04 -0.88
N LYS A 68 -10.06 7.85 -1.89
CA LYS A 68 -10.63 9.20 -1.92
C LYS A 68 -12.16 9.16 -1.96
N ALA A 69 -12.74 8.16 -2.61
CA ALA A 69 -14.18 7.98 -2.67
C ALA A 69 -14.77 7.38 -1.40
N GLY A 70 -13.95 7.00 -0.44
CA GLY A 70 -14.43 6.41 0.81
C GLY A 70 -14.76 4.93 0.70
N GLN A 71 -14.36 4.28 -0.37
CA GLN A 71 -14.61 2.85 -0.57
C GLN A 71 -13.66 1.98 0.24
N ALA A 72 -12.52 2.53 0.62
CA ALA A 72 -11.55 1.87 1.48
C ALA A 72 -11.03 2.85 2.51
N ASP A 73 -10.57 2.33 3.65
CA ASP A 73 -10.12 3.14 4.78
C ASP A 73 -8.62 3.22 4.87
N ALA A 74 -7.90 2.35 4.17
CA ALA A 74 -6.45 2.28 4.25
C ALA A 74 -5.85 1.64 3.01
N LEU A 75 -4.59 1.99 2.75
CA LEU A 75 -3.74 1.31 1.77
C LEU A 75 -2.62 0.63 2.53
N ILE A 76 -2.39 -0.65 2.26
CA ILE A 76 -1.34 -1.42 2.91
C ILE A 76 -0.28 -1.81 1.88
N VAL A 77 0.98 -1.58 2.22
CA VAL A 77 2.13 -1.95 1.38
C VAL A 77 3.13 -2.73 2.24
N VAL A 78 3.93 -3.58 1.59
CA VAL A 78 4.96 -4.34 2.31
C VAL A 78 6.07 -3.40 2.77
N LYS A 79 6.51 -2.51 1.91
CA LYS A 79 7.52 -1.48 2.20
C LYS A 79 7.13 -0.20 1.51
N LEU A 80 7.54 0.92 2.07
CA LEU A 80 7.26 2.22 1.46
C LEU A 80 7.88 2.36 0.07
N ASP A 81 9.02 1.71 -0.20
CA ASP A 81 9.63 1.77 -1.52
C ASP A 81 8.84 1.02 -2.60
N ARG A 82 7.90 0.16 -2.20
CA ARG A 82 6.95 -0.43 -3.15
C ARG A 82 5.93 0.61 -3.59
N LEU A 83 5.66 1.60 -2.77
CA LEU A 83 4.75 2.70 -3.10
C LEU A 83 5.47 3.80 -3.86
N THR A 84 6.52 4.34 -3.28
CA THR A 84 7.34 5.37 -3.91
C THR A 84 8.71 5.43 -3.25
N ARG A 85 9.72 5.84 -4.01
CA ARG A 85 11.06 6.10 -3.48
C ARG A 85 11.32 7.60 -3.29
N SER A 86 10.36 8.44 -3.67
CA SER A 86 10.48 9.88 -3.56
C SER A 86 9.85 10.37 -2.27
N VAL A 87 10.61 11.06 -1.43
CA VAL A 87 10.10 11.67 -0.20
C VAL A 87 9.03 12.71 -0.53
N ALA A 88 9.24 13.47 -1.60
CA ALA A 88 8.26 14.47 -2.03
C ALA A 88 6.94 13.83 -2.45
N ASP A 89 7.01 12.72 -3.19
CA ASP A 89 5.81 12.00 -3.60
C ASP A 89 5.09 11.41 -2.40
N LEU A 90 5.84 10.87 -1.44
CA LEU A 90 5.25 10.32 -0.22
C LEU A 90 4.50 11.40 0.55
N GLY A 91 5.12 12.57 0.70
CA GLY A 91 4.48 13.71 1.36
C GLY A 91 3.20 14.12 0.67
N TYR A 92 3.22 14.18 -0.66
CA TYR A 92 2.02 14.51 -1.45
C TYR A 92 0.90 13.49 -1.19
N LEU A 93 1.23 12.19 -1.19
CA LEU A 93 0.24 11.15 -0.96
C LEU A 93 -0.36 11.25 0.44
N VAL A 94 0.48 11.46 1.44
CA VAL A 94 0.00 11.56 2.82
C VAL A 94 -0.97 12.74 2.98
N GLU A 95 -0.62 13.90 2.41
CA GLU A 95 -1.48 15.08 2.51
C GLU A 95 -2.75 14.94 1.69
N SER A 96 -2.67 14.34 0.50
CA SER A 96 -3.78 14.32 -0.46
C SER A 96 -4.75 13.18 -0.22
N TYR A 97 -4.28 12.03 0.24
CA TYR A 97 -5.08 10.82 0.33
C TYR A 97 -5.14 10.22 1.73
N PHE A 98 -4.09 10.37 2.52
CA PHE A 98 -3.99 9.68 3.81
C PHE A 98 -4.15 10.62 5.00
N SER A 99 -4.74 11.79 4.79
CA SER A 99 -5.10 12.67 5.90
C SER A 99 -6.30 12.13 6.68
N LYS A 100 -7.20 11.41 6.01
CA LYS A 100 -8.37 10.78 6.62
C LYS A 100 -8.30 9.27 6.59
N ALA A 101 -7.68 8.71 5.56
CA ALA A 101 -7.46 7.27 5.44
C ALA A 101 -6.07 6.93 5.99
N GLY A 102 -5.79 5.64 6.17
CA GLY A 102 -4.51 5.19 6.68
C GLY A 102 -3.56 4.72 5.60
N LEU A 103 -2.28 4.99 5.79
CA LEU A 103 -1.21 4.34 5.02
C LEU A 103 -0.48 3.40 5.98
N LEU A 104 -0.42 2.13 5.61
CA LEU A 104 0.16 1.09 6.44
C LEU A 104 1.34 0.46 5.72
N SER A 105 2.48 0.36 6.39
CA SER A 105 3.65 -0.33 5.84
C SER A 105 4.06 -1.44 6.79
N VAL A 106 4.13 -2.67 6.26
CA VAL A 106 4.41 -3.85 7.08
C VAL A 106 5.84 -3.83 7.61
N SER A 107 6.82 -3.59 6.74
CA SER A 107 8.23 -3.69 7.13
C SER A 107 8.69 -2.56 8.04
N GLU A 108 8.23 -1.35 7.80
CA GLU A 108 8.59 -0.20 8.63
C GLU A 108 7.69 -0.04 9.85
N GLN A 109 6.62 -0.85 9.92
CA GLN A 109 5.64 -0.80 11.01
C GLN A 109 5.02 0.60 11.15
N ILE A 110 4.72 1.20 10.02
CA ILE A 110 4.10 2.52 9.96
C ILE A 110 2.59 2.35 9.80
N ASP A 111 1.85 3.11 10.59
CA ASP A 111 0.41 3.18 10.50
C ASP A 111 -0.02 4.62 10.79
N THR A 112 -0.37 5.35 9.74
CA THR A 112 -0.72 6.76 9.89
C THR A 112 -2.05 6.97 10.62
N ARG A 113 -2.86 5.92 10.79
CA ARG A 113 -4.12 6.03 11.52
C ARG A 113 -3.89 6.24 13.01
N SER A 114 -2.78 5.74 13.54
CA SER A 114 -2.50 5.80 14.95
C SER A 114 -1.69 7.02 15.36
N ALA A 115 -1.61 8.01 14.52
CA ALA A 115 -0.96 9.26 14.86
C ALA A 115 -1.72 9.93 16.01
N SER A 116 -1.08 10.08 17.10
CA SER A 116 -1.66 10.69 18.28
C SER A 116 -0.76 11.80 18.78
#